data_3078f44828dd7b10203c7683a8c8c590
#
_entry.id   3078f44828dd7b10203c7683a8c8c590
#
_cell.length_a   1.000
_cell.length_b   1.000
_cell.length_c   1.000
_cell.angle_alpha   90.00
_cell.angle_beta   90.00
_cell.angle_gamma   90.00
#
_symmetry.space_group_name_H-M   'P 1'
#
loop_
_entity.id
_entity.type
_entity.pdbx_description
1 polymer ?
#
loop_
_entity_poly.entity_id
_entity_poly.type
_entity_poly.pdbx_seq_one_letter_code
_entity_poly.pdbx_strand_id
1 'polypeptide(L)'
;MNLTGYPSIDKPWLKYYSEEAINTPLPECTVWENIYKRNKDHLTDTALLYFGKKISYGKLFSEIDRTAKALTSLGVKNGDNVAICMPAVPEAIYTILALNKLGANAGMLNPTFNETQLTDRVNEMEASVLVVVNELYTTIQN
;
A
#
# COMPACT_ATOMS: atom_id res chain seq x y z
N MET A 1 22.33 29.70 -13.99
CA MET A 1 20.97 29.80 -13.39
C MET A 1 21.13 30.38 -12.00
N ASN A 2 20.44 31.47 -11.68
CA ASN A 2 20.40 31.93 -10.28
C ASN A 2 19.48 31.01 -9.51
N LEU A 3 20.05 30.30 -8.51
CA LEU A 3 19.29 29.43 -7.61
C LEU A 3 18.37 30.30 -6.75
N THR A 4 17.12 29.88 -6.60
CA THR A 4 16.13 30.57 -5.75
C THR A 4 16.29 30.19 -4.27
N GLY A 5 17.00 29.10 -3.96
CA GLY A 5 17.13 28.50 -2.65
C GLY A 5 15.95 27.60 -2.26
N TYR A 6 14.94 27.46 -3.12
CA TYR A 6 13.81 26.57 -2.92
C TYR A 6 13.97 25.29 -3.74
N PRO A 7 14.23 24.13 -3.10
CA PRO A 7 14.47 22.86 -3.81
C PRO A 7 13.34 22.47 -4.77
N SER A 8 12.08 22.79 -4.43
CA SER A 8 10.92 22.52 -5.30
C SER A 8 10.95 23.28 -6.62
N ILE A 9 11.61 24.44 -6.66
CA ILE A 9 11.79 25.26 -7.85
C ILE A 9 13.08 24.89 -8.56
N ASP A 10 14.19 24.87 -7.82
CA ASP A 10 15.54 24.65 -8.34
C ASP A 10 15.78 23.20 -8.77
N LYS A 11 15.00 22.25 -8.23
CA LYS A 11 15.04 20.81 -8.53
C LYS A 11 16.48 20.25 -8.58
N PRO A 12 17.31 20.44 -7.53
CA PRO A 12 18.74 20.11 -7.57
C PRO A 12 19.02 18.61 -7.77
N TRP A 13 18.02 17.77 -7.55
CA TRP A 13 18.09 16.33 -7.78
C TRP A 13 18.06 15.94 -9.26
N LEU A 14 17.54 16.76 -10.16
CA LEU A 14 17.41 16.42 -11.58
C LEU A 14 18.78 16.14 -12.25
N LYS A 15 19.87 16.71 -11.73
CA LYS A 15 21.22 16.44 -12.23
C LYS A 15 21.67 14.96 -12.05
N TYR A 16 20.97 14.20 -11.21
CA TYR A 16 21.27 12.79 -10.96
C TYR A 16 20.37 11.85 -11.77
N TYR A 17 19.43 12.38 -12.55
CA TYR A 17 18.52 11.62 -13.39
C TYR A 17 18.94 11.71 -14.85
N SER A 18 18.76 10.62 -15.61
CA SER A 18 18.90 10.67 -17.06
C SER A 18 17.81 11.52 -17.70
N GLU A 19 18.05 12.06 -18.89
CA GLU A 19 17.03 12.80 -19.65
C GLU A 19 15.80 11.93 -19.94
N GLU A 20 16.01 10.64 -20.21
CA GLU A 20 14.91 9.68 -20.38
C GLU A 20 14.06 9.57 -19.13
N ALA A 21 14.67 9.42 -17.94
CA ALA A 21 13.92 9.33 -16.68
C ALA A 21 13.15 10.61 -16.35
N ILE A 22 13.71 11.79 -16.70
CA ILE A 22 13.05 13.08 -16.47
C ILE A 22 11.82 13.25 -17.39
N ASN A 23 11.92 12.77 -18.64
CA ASN A 23 10.91 12.98 -19.67
C ASN A 23 9.93 11.78 -19.81
N THR A 24 10.17 10.66 -19.10
CA THR A 24 9.25 9.52 -19.13
C THR A 24 7.92 9.90 -18.48
N PRO A 25 6.80 9.83 -19.20
CA PRO A 25 5.50 10.13 -18.62
C PRO A 25 5.14 9.09 -17.54
N LEU A 26 4.59 9.57 -16.43
CA LEU A 26 4.04 8.68 -15.41
C LEU A 26 2.82 7.95 -15.98
N PRO A 27 2.68 6.63 -15.74
CA PRO A 27 1.53 5.89 -16.22
C PRO A 27 0.25 6.36 -15.51
N GLU A 28 -0.80 6.63 -16.28
CA GLU A 28 -2.13 6.95 -15.75
C GLU A 28 -2.87 5.66 -15.35
N CYS A 29 -2.42 5.04 -14.27
CA CYS A 29 -2.99 3.81 -13.74
C CYS A 29 -2.73 3.70 -12.24
N THR A 30 -3.46 2.81 -11.57
CA THR A 30 -3.20 2.49 -10.17
C THR A 30 -1.87 1.77 -9.98
N VAL A 31 -1.31 1.79 -8.78
CA VAL A 31 -0.08 1.03 -8.44
C VAL A 31 -0.30 -0.46 -8.70
N TRP A 32 -1.48 -0.99 -8.32
CA TRP A 32 -1.86 -2.37 -8.61
C TRP A 32 -1.82 -2.69 -10.11
N GLU A 33 -2.48 -1.88 -10.94
CA GLU A 33 -2.53 -2.09 -12.39
C GLU A 33 -1.13 -2.06 -13.00
N ASN A 34 -0.28 -1.14 -12.57
CA ASN A 34 1.09 -1.05 -13.06
C ASN A 34 1.91 -2.31 -12.68
N ILE A 35 1.82 -2.77 -11.42
CA ILE A 35 2.51 -3.98 -10.97
C ILE A 35 1.99 -5.20 -11.74
N TYR A 36 0.69 -5.36 -11.84
CA TYR A 36 0.07 -6.48 -12.54
C TYR A 36 0.44 -6.52 -14.02
N LYS A 37 0.28 -5.40 -14.73
CA LYS A 37 0.58 -5.29 -16.16
C LYS A 37 2.02 -5.67 -16.49
N ARG A 38 2.97 -5.30 -15.62
CA ARG A 38 4.40 -5.57 -15.85
C ARG A 38 4.82 -7.00 -15.51
N ASN A 39 4.08 -7.70 -14.66
CA ASN A 39 4.52 -8.98 -14.09
C ASN A 39 3.53 -10.14 -14.31
N LYS A 40 2.42 -9.92 -15.00
CA LYS A 40 1.41 -10.97 -15.26
C LYS A 40 1.95 -12.18 -16.02
N ASP A 41 3.01 -11.99 -16.81
CA ASP A 41 3.67 -13.04 -17.60
C ASP A 41 4.91 -13.63 -16.88
N HIS A 42 5.19 -13.16 -15.65
CA HIS A 42 6.33 -13.54 -14.80
C HIS A 42 5.90 -14.17 -13.47
N LEU A 43 4.87 -15.02 -13.50
CA LEU A 43 4.20 -15.54 -12.31
C LEU A 43 5.09 -16.37 -11.38
N THR A 44 6.16 -16.97 -11.90
CA THR A 44 7.13 -17.78 -11.15
C THR A 44 8.24 -16.95 -10.53
N ASP A 45 8.44 -15.70 -10.97
CA ASP A 45 9.50 -14.85 -10.47
C ASP A 45 9.20 -14.37 -9.05
N THR A 46 10.26 -14.11 -8.31
CA THR A 46 10.13 -13.68 -6.91
C THR A 46 9.66 -12.23 -6.85
N ALA A 47 8.48 -12.02 -6.27
CA ALA A 47 7.90 -10.71 -6.02
C ALA A 47 8.32 -10.13 -4.66
N LEU A 48 8.36 -10.95 -3.61
CA LEU A 48 8.70 -10.54 -2.25
C LEU A 48 9.69 -11.52 -1.61
N LEU A 49 10.59 -10.97 -0.78
CA LEU A 49 11.46 -11.72 0.12
C LEU A 49 11.11 -11.33 1.55
N TYR A 50 10.75 -12.33 2.37
CA TYR A 50 10.37 -12.10 3.75
C TYR A 50 10.97 -13.18 4.65
N PHE A 51 11.93 -12.82 5.52
CA PHE A 51 12.68 -13.75 6.39
C PHE A 51 13.16 -15.02 5.67
N GLY A 52 13.79 -14.83 4.48
CA GLY A 52 14.29 -15.93 3.66
C GLY A 52 13.24 -16.66 2.82
N LYS A 53 11.96 -16.43 3.05
CA LYS A 53 10.88 -17.00 2.25
C LYS A 53 10.65 -16.18 0.98
N LYS A 54 10.64 -16.85 -0.16
CA LYS A 54 10.31 -16.26 -1.46
C LYS A 54 8.82 -16.38 -1.72
N ILE A 55 8.19 -15.27 -2.12
CA ILE A 55 6.80 -15.21 -2.56
C ILE A 55 6.83 -14.80 -4.04
N SER A 56 6.27 -15.65 -4.90
CA SER A 56 6.21 -15.38 -6.34
C SER A 56 5.12 -14.38 -6.70
N TYR A 57 5.20 -13.77 -7.90
CA TYR A 57 4.13 -12.91 -8.41
C TYR A 57 2.80 -13.64 -8.50
N GLY A 58 2.78 -14.91 -8.93
CA GLY A 58 1.55 -15.71 -8.95
C GLY A 58 0.91 -15.84 -7.57
N LYS A 59 1.71 -16.11 -6.53
CA LYS A 59 1.22 -16.16 -5.15
C LYS A 59 0.75 -14.80 -4.67
N LEU A 60 1.53 -13.73 -4.93
CA LEU A 60 1.18 -12.35 -4.59
C LEU A 60 -0.19 -11.97 -5.18
N PHE A 61 -0.39 -12.19 -6.48
CA PHE A 61 -1.64 -11.85 -7.17
C PHE A 61 -2.83 -12.63 -6.63
N SER A 62 -2.65 -13.94 -6.35
CA SER A 62 -3.68 -14.78 -5.74
C SER A 62 -4.09 -14.27 -4.36
N GLU A 63 -3.13 -13.86 -3.52
CA GLU A 63 -3.42 -13.34 -2.19
C GLU A 63 -4.09 -11.96 -2.25
N ILE A 64 -3.68 -11.09 -3.18
CA ILE A 64 -4.35 -9.81 -3.41
C ILE A 64 -5.81 -10.02 -3.81
N ASP A 65 -6.09 -10.97 -4.71
CA ASP A 65 -7.46 -11.28 -5.14
C ASP A 65 -8.32 -11.83 -4.00
N ARG A 66 -7.74 -12.71 -3.18
CA ARG A 66 -8.40 -13.25 -2.00
C ARG A 66 -8.73 -12.16 -0.98
N THR A 67 -7.77 -11.27 -0.72
CA THR A 67 -7.92 -10.16 0.20
C THR A 67 -8.95 -9.14 -0.31
N ALA A 68 -8.92 -8.83 -1.60
CA ALA A 68 -9.92 -7.93 -2.22
C ALA A 68 -11.34 -8.49 -2.09
N LYS A 69 -11.55 -9.79 -2.34
CA LYS A 69 -12.85 -10.46 -2.14
C LYS A 69 -13.30 -10.40 -0.69
N ALA A 70 -12.41 -10.64 0.27
CA ALA A 70 -12.73 -10.55 1.69
C ALA A 70 -13.13 -9.12 2.08
N LEU A 71 -12.37 -8.10 1.66
CA LEU A 71 -12.69 -6.70 1.92
C LEU A 71 -14.04 -6.29 1.29
N THR A 72 -14.31 -6.74 0.07
CA THR A 72 -15.61 -6.52 -0.57
C THR A 72 -16.77 -7.16 0.22
N SER A 73 -16.57 -8.36 0.77
CA SER A 73 -17.59 -9.02 1.60
C SER A 73 -17.85 -8.29 2.94
N LEU A 74 -16.88 -7.50 3.40
CA LEU A 74 -17.02 -6.59 4.55
C LEU A 74 -17.66 -5.23 4.17
N GLY A 75 -18.01 -5.04 2.91
CA GLY A 75 -18.66 -3.83 2.43
C GLY A 75 -17.71 -2.76 1.89
N VAL A 76 -16.39 -3.02 1.83
CA VAL A 76 -15.43 -2.06 1.28
C VAL A 76 -15.65 -1.86 -0.22
N LYS A 77 -15.75 -0.61 -0.64
CA LYS A 77 -15.98 -0.16 -2.01
C LYS A 77 -15.06 0.99 -2.41
N ASN A 78 -15.14 1.38 -3.65
CA ASN A 78 -14.39 2.52 -4.18
C ASN A 78 -14.61 3.80 -3.36
N GLY A 79 -13.54 4.47 -3.01
CA GLY A 79 -13.55 5.72 -2.23
C GLY A 79 -13.57 5.54 -0.71
N ASP A 80 -13.81 4.34 -0.20
CA ASP A 80 -13.81 4.08 1.25
C ASP A 80 -12.39 4.21 1.84
N ASN A 81 -12.31 4.65 3.09
CA ASN A 81 -11.07 4.67 3.85
C ASN A 81 -10.95 3.39 4.70
N VAL A 82 -9.82 2.73 4.60
CA VAL A 82 -9.50 1.53 5.39
C VAL A 82 -8.19 1.75 6.12
N ALA A 83 -8.23 1.65 7.44
CA ALA A 83 -7.05 1.71 8.29
C ALA A 83 -6.36 0.35 8.34
N ILE A 84 -5.03 0.34 8.27
CA ILE A 84 -4.19 -0.86 8.33
C ILE A 84 -3.20 -0.67 9.47
N CYS A 85 -3.36 -1.44 10.55
CA CYS A 85 -2.48 -1.40 11.72
C CYS A 85 -1.76 -2.74 11.85
N MET A 86 -0.69 -2.91 11.09
CA MET A 86 0.16 -4.11 11.14
C MET A 86 1.60 -3.77 10.78
N PRO A 87 2.58 -4.59 11.23
CA PRO A 87 3.99 -4.40 10.87
C PRO A 87 4.21 -4.66 9.38
N ALA A 88 5.46 -4.48 8.92
CA ALA A 88 5.85 -4.73 7.54
C ALA A 88 5.88 -6.23 7.22
N VAL A 89 4.72 -6.84 7.09
CA VAL A 89 4.50 -8.25 6.73
C VAL A 89 3.92 -8.37 5.31
N PRO A 90 4.02 -9.53 4.65
CA PRO A 90 3.44 -9.72 3.31
C PRO A 90 1.95 -9.42 3.25
N GLU A 91 1.21 -9.73 4.31
CA GLU A 91 -0.24 -9.49 4.44
C GLU A 91 -0.58 -7.99 4.37
N ALA A 92 0.28 -7.10 4.87
CA ALA A 92 0.13 -5.66 4.72
C ALA A 92 0.20 -5.24 3.25
N ILE A 93 1.15 -5.82 2.49
CA ILE A 93 1.29 -5.56 1.05
C ILE A 93 0.07 -6.07 0.30
N TYR A 94 -0.43 -7.28 0.63
CA TYR A 94 -1.65 -7.83 0.01
C TYR A 94 -2.85 -6.92 0.26
N THR A 95 -2.99 -6.42 1.49
CA THR A 95 -4.08 -5.53 1.88
C THR A 95 -4.01 -4.18 1.15
N ILE A 96 -2.84 -3.53 1.13
CA ILE A 96 -2.64 -2.25 0.41
C ILE A 96 -2.97 -2.40 -1.08
N LEU A 97 -2.44 -3.43 -1.74
CA LEU A 97 -2.68 -3.64 -3.17
C LEU A 97 -4.11 -4.10 -3.47
N ALA A 98 -4.75 -4.83 -2.54
CA ALA A 98 -6.16 -5.19 -2.65
C ALA A 98 -7.06 -3.95 -2.55
N LEU A 99 -6.81 -3.03 -1.61
CA LEU A 99 -7.53 -1.77 -1.50
C LEU A 99 -7.32 -0.89 -2.74
N ASN A 100 -6.08 -0.80 -3.20
CA ASN A 100 -5.76 -0.07 -4.42
C ASN A 100 -6.48 -0.65 -5.65
N LYS A 101 -6.63 -1.99 -5.71
CA LYS A 101 -7.42 -2.69 -6.74
C LYS A 101 -8.91 -2.37 -6.66
N LEU A 102 -9.45 -2.18 -5.45
CA LEU A 102 -10.85 -1.82 -5.20
C LEU A 102 -11.13 -0.32 -5.38
N GLY A 103 -10.09 0.51 -5.54
CA GLY A 103 -10.21 1.96 -5.56
C GLY A 103 -10.47 2.58 -4.18
N ALA A 104 -10.18 1.83 -3.12
CA ALA A 104 -10.28 2.30 -1.74
C ALA A 104 -8.95 2.90 -1.26
N ASN A 105 -9.01 3.77 -0.26
CA ASN A 105 -7.86 4.42 0.34
C ASN A 105 -7.28 3.56 1.45
N ALA A 106 -5.98 3.32 1.42
CA ALA A 106 -5.24 2.59 2.44
C ALA A 106 -4.51 3.56 3.37
N GLY A 107 -4.86 3.60 4.65
CA GLY A 107 -4.16 4.38 5.66
C GLY A 107 -3.33 3.50 6.59
N MET A 108 -2.01 3.61 6.49
CA MET A 108 -1.09 2.84 7.33
C MET A 108 -0.94 3.49 8.70
N LEU A 109 -1.23 2.72 9.75
CA LEU A 109 -1.07 3.14 11.15
C LEU A 109 0.09 2.41 11.81
N ASN A 110 0.74 3.08 12.75
CA ASN A 110 1.83 2.48 13.50
C ASN A 110 1.31 1.37 14.43
N PRO A 111 1.79 0.12 14.31
CA PRO A 111 1.33 -1.00 15.14
C PRO A 111 1.74 -0.88 16.63
N THR A 112 2.54 0.12 17.00
CA THR A 112 2.91 0.42 18.40
C THR A 112 2.01 1.46 19.06
N PHE A 113 0.98 1.97 18.36
CA PHE A 113 0.01 2.87 18.95
C PHE A 113 -0.74 2.20 20.11
N ASN A 114 -0.98 2.97 21.18
CA ASN A 114 -1.91 2.55 22.21
C ASN A 114 -3.36 2.74 21.73
N GLU A 115 -4.32 2.24 22.51
CA GLU A 115 -5.74 2.28 22.20
C GLU A 115 -6.24 3.69 21.83
N THR A 116 -5.91 4.70 22.66
CA THR A 116 -6.33 6.09 22.42
C THR A 116 -5.77 6.63 21.10
N GLN A 117 -4.47 6.45 20.87
CA GLN A 117 -3.82 6.90 19.64
C GLN A 117 -4.42 6.21 18.41
N LEU A 118 -4.70 4.91 18.50
CA LEU A 118 -5.28 4.14 17.38
C LEU A 118 -6.70 4.64 17.10
N THR A 119 -7.53 4.80 18.15
CA THR A 119 -8.91 5.30 18.03
C THR A 119 -8.94 6.68 17.38
N ASP A 120 -8.09 7.61 17.85
CA ASP A 120 -8.02 8.96 17.30
C ASP A 120 -7.68 8.94 15.80
N ARG A 121 -6.70 8.12 15.38
CA ARG A 121 -6.30 8.04 13.98
C ARG A 121 -7.34 7.38 13.08
N VAL A 122 -7.99 6.32 13.56
CA VAL A 122 -9.08 5.66 12.83
C VAL A 122 -10.25 6.63 12.60
N ASN A 123 -10.61 7.40 13.65
CA ASN A 123 -11.66 8.41 13.57
C ASN A 123 -11.28 9.58 12.65
N GLU A 124 -10.04 10.10 12.77
CA GLU A 124 -9.53 11.18 11.91
C GLU A 124 -9.55 10.80 10.42
N MET A 125 -9.30 9.53 10.14
CA MET A 125 -9.35 8.99 8.77
C MET A 125 -10.78 8.70 8.29
N GLU A 126 -11.78 8.76 9.16
CA GLU A 126 -13.13 8.29 8.87
C GLU A 126 -13.13 6.86 8.30
N ALA A 127 -12.26 6.00 8.86
CA ALA A 127 -12.08 4.65 8.32
C ALA A 127 -13.29 3.77 8.63
N SER A 128 -13.83 3.12 7.60
CA SER A 128 -14.98 2.21 7.72
C SER A 128 -14.58 0.80 8.19
N VAL A 129 -13.31 0.44 8.00
CA VAL A 129 -12.74 -0.87 8.36
C VAL A 129 -11.33 -0.67 8.91
N LEU A 130 -10.99 -1.42 9.96
CA LEU A 130 -9.66 -1.52 10.52
C LEU A 130 -9.13 -2.95 10.34
N VAL A 131 -8.00 -3.08 9.64
CA VAL A 131 -7.30 -4.36 9.45
C VAL A 131 -6.10 -4.40 10.38
N VAL A 132 -6.04 -5.42 11.23
CA VAL A 132 -5.00 -5.58 12.28
C VAL A 132 -4.41 -6.98 12.25
N VAL A 133 -3.23 -7.15 12.86
CA VAL A 133 -2.72 -8.48 13.19
C VAL A 133 -3.41 -9.03 14.43
N ASN A 134 -3.46 -10.35 14.56
CA ASN A 134 -4.15 -11.03 15.66
C ASN A 134 -3.70 -10.57 17.05
N GLU A 135 -2.41 -10.27 17.22
CA GLU A 135 -1.82 -9.81 18.47
C GLU A 135 -2.36 -8.46 18.93
N LEU A 136 -2.75 -7.60 17.99
CA LEU A 136 -3.33 -6.29 18.31
C LEU A 136 -4.84 -6.36 18.52
N TYR A 137 -5.50 -7.42 18.08
CA TYR A 137 -6.95 -7.56 18.19
C TYR A 137 -7.44 -7.53 19.64
N THR A 138 -6.72 -8.19 20.54
CA THR A 138 -7.05 -8.22 21.98
C THR A 138 -6.93 -6.84 22.65
N THR A 139 -6.09 -5.95 22.11
CA THR A 139 -5.91 -4.58 22.62
C THR A 139 -7.05 -3.66 22.18
N ILE A 140 -7.78 -4.02 21.13
CA ILE A 140 -8.79 -3.16 20.49
C ILE A 140 -10.21 -3.57 20.90
N GLN A 141 -10.42 -4.74 21.50
CA GLN A 141 -11.73 -5.28 21.87
C GLN A 141 -12.36 -4.61 23.12
N ASN A 142 -11.63 -3.76 23.82
CA ASN A 142 -12.09 -3.04 25.02
C ASN A 142 -12.47 -1.60 24.67
#